data_ba5a390a990a755ac53ccd261aa3076b
#
_entry.id   ba5a390a990a755ac53ccd261aa3076b
#
_cell.length_a   1.000
_cell.length_b   1.000
_cell.length_c   1.000
_cell.angle_alpha   90.00
_cell.angle_beta   90.00
_cell.angle_gamma   90.00
#
_symmetry.space_group_name_H-M   'P 1'
#
loop_
_entity.id
_entity.type
_entity.pdbx_description
1 polymer ?
#
loop_
_entity_poly.entity_id
_entity_poly.type
_entity_poly.pdbx_seq_one_letter_code
_entity_poly.pdbx_strand_id
1 'polypeptide(L)'
;MGFVVTDLHKKYGDKVVVDHLSFRMDQPGVYALLGTNGAGKTTSIRMILNMLSRDSGTVEWNGGELTLETCNVGYLAEERGLYPKNTLMDQLLYFASLRGVSRAEAKKRIAYWAERLEATEYLFPPSAGNRKPKPKKADQLSKGNQQKIQLMLALLSDPELIILDEPLSGLDPVNTDLFKGIIHEEIEKGKYLIMSSHQMATIEEFCTDLTILNRSKTVLTGNLADIKKSYGRINLFIKAEQDLKAQIEAAGITILSSVGFSYQCRVSGDAQANALLKSLVSADIPLVTFELREPSLHEIFVEKVGDAHEEA
;
A
#
# COMPACT_ATOMS: atom_id res chain seq x y z
N MET A 1 -21.22 -9.37 4.20
CA MET A 1 -20.16 -10.38 4.33
C MET A 1 -18.87 -9.65 4.06
N GLY A 2 -17.80 -9.94 4.77
CA GLY A 2 -16.56 -9.18 4.61
C GLY A 2 -15.51 -9.59 5.63
N PHE A 3 -14.51 -8.76 5.77
CA PHE A 3 -13.40 -8.91 6.70
C PHE A 3 -13.54 -7.90 7.85
N VAL A 4 -13.41 -8.35 9.10
CA VAL A 4 -13.59 -7.49 10.28
C VAL A 4 -12.48 -7.77 11.30
N VAL A 5 -11.85 -6.71 11.77
CA VAL A 5 -10.92 -6.70 12.90
C VAL A 5 -11.55 -5.86 14.01
N THR A 6 -11.67 -6.42 15.19
CA THR A 6 -12.29 -5.73 16.33
C THR A 6 -11.35 -5.77 17.53
N ASP A 7 -11.00 -4.58 18.03
CA ASP A 7 -10.31 -4.36 19.30
C ASP A 7 -8.99 -5.13 19.45
N LEU A 8 -8.22 -5.21 18.37
CA LEU A 8 -6.98 -5.98 18.34
C LEU A 8 -5.91 -5.30 19.20
N HIS A 9 -5.44 -6.01 20.22
CA HIS A 9 -4.48 -5.48 21.20
C HIS A 9 -3.30 -6.41 21.39
N LYS A 10 -2.11 -5.81 21.58
CA LYS A 10 -0.87 -6.53 21.89
C LYS A 10 0.09 -5.69 22.70
N LYS A 11 0.63 -6.29 23.76
CA LYS A 11 1.73 -5.73 24.56
C LYS A 11 2.85 -6.75 24.78
N TYR A 12 4.05 -6.25 24.99
CA TYR A 12 5.21 -7.00 25.45
C TYR A 12 5.75 -6.35 26.72
N GLY A 13 5.58 -7.05 27.86
CA GLY A 13 5.79 -6.44 29.17
C GLY A 13 4.90 -5.21 29.33
N ASP A 14 5.48 -4.04 29.59
CA ASP A 14 4.75 -2.78 29.74
C ASP A 14 4.57 -2.01 28.40
N LYS A 15 5.20 -2.47 27.34
CA LYS A 15 5.13 -1.80 26.04
C LYS A 15 3.95 -2.28 25.22
N VAL A 16 2.97 -1.41 24.98
CA VAL A 16 1.91 -1.63 23.99
C VAL A 16 2.48 -1.45 22.58
N VAL A 17 2.25 -2.42 21.70
CA VAL A 17 2.70 -2.42 20.30
C VAL A 17 1.57 -2.37 19.29
N VAL A 18 0.35 -2.73 19.69
CA VAL A 18 -0.90 -2.47 18.96
C VAL A 18 -1.97 -2.15 20.02
N ASP A 19 -2.59 -0.99 19.89
CA ASP A 19 -3.52 -0.44 20.86
C ASP A 19 -4.92 -0.34 20.26
N HIS A 20 -5.75 -1.37 20.54
CA HIS A 20 -7.19 -1.43 20.22
C HIS A 20 -7.51 -1.16 18.75
N LEU A 21 -6.75 -1.77 17.81
CA LEU A 21 -6.97 -1.62 16.37
C LEU A 21 -8.28 -2.28 15.94
N SER A 22 -9.16 -1.48 15.30
CA SER A 22 -10.42 -1.96 14.73
C SER A 22 -10.62 -1.40 13.33
N PHE A 23 -11.02 -2.26 12.39
CA PHE A 23 -11.41 -1.86 11.04
C PHE A 23 -12.22 -2.96 10.34
N ARG A 24 -12.84 -2.60 9.22
CA ARG A 24 -13.66 -3.54 8.44
C ARG A 24 -13.52 -3.28 6.95
N MET A 25 -13.76 -4.32 6.17
CA MET A 25 -13.92 -4.28 4.73
C MET A 25 -15.23 -4.98 4.38
N ASP A 26 -16.24 -4.22 3.99
CA ASP A 26 -17.57 -4.76 3.65
C ASP A 26 -17.63 -5.26 2.21
N GLN A 27 -16.71 -4.82 1.37
CA GLN A 27 -16.62 -5.15 -0.05
C GLN A 27 -15.15 -5.41 -0.45
N PRO A 28 -14.90 -6.16 -1.55
CA PRO A 28 -13.59 -6.27 -2.16
C PRO A 28 -12.96 -4.90 -2.42
N GLY A 29 -11.64 -4.84 -2.36
CA GLY A 29 -10.87 -3.61 -2.53
C GLY A 29 -9.59 -3.64 -1.72
N VAL A 30 -8.96 -2.48 -1.53
CA VAL A 30 -7.71 -2.36 -0.78
C VAL A 30 -7.92 -1.60 0.51
N TYR A 31 -7.58 -2.24 1.62
CA TYR A 31 -7.44 -1.61 2.93
C TYR A 31 -5.98 -1.34 3.25
N ALA A 32 -5.63 -0.09 3.51
CA ALA A 32 -4.26 0.31 3.81
C ALA A 32 -4.01 0.45 5.31
N LEU A 33 -2.98 -0.24 5.82
CA LEU A 33 -2.40 -0.03 7.15
C LEU A 33 -1.16 0.85 7.01
N LEU A 34 -1.27 2.12 7.34
CA LEU A 34 -0.24 3.12 7.15
C LEU A 34 0.44 3.49 8.46
N GLY A 35 1.67 3.94 8.41
CA GLY A 35 2.38 4.40 9.60
C GLY A 35 3.88 4.34 9.43
N THR A 36 4.60 5.00 10.34
CA THR A 36 6.06 4.94 10.41
C THR A 36 6.57 3.54 10.76
N ASN A 37 7.87 3.31 10.61
CA ASN A 37 8.48 2.07 11.08
C ASN A 37 8.31 1.93 12.60
N GLY A 38 7.91 0.74 13.03
CA GLY A 38 7.61 0.47 14.44
C GLY A 38 6.22 0.91 14.92
N ALA A 39 5.35 1.44 14.05
CA ALA A 39 3.99 1.86 14.42
C ALA A 39 3.02 0.68 14.74
N GLY A 40 3.42 -0.58 14.48
CA GLY A 40 2.61 -1.76 14.78
C GLY A 40 2.02 -2.46 13.55
N LYS A 41 2.28 -2.00 12.31
CA LYS A 41 1.72 -2.56 11.06
C LYS A 41 1.95 -4.07 10.91
N THR A 42 3.21 -4.49 10.85
CA THR A 42 3.60 -5.91 10.71
C THR A 42 3.11 -6.76 11.89
N THR A 43 3.11 -6.21 13.11
CA THR A 43 2.57 -6.88 14.30
C THR A 43 1.07 -7.13 14.13
N SER A 44 0.32 -6.14 13.68
CA SER A 44 -1.12 -6.27 13.39
C SER A 44 -1.39 -7.32 12.32
N ILE A 45 -0.64 -7.30 11.22
CA ILE A 45 -0.73 -8.32 10.16
C ILE A 45 -0.46 -9.73 10.70
N ARG A 46 0.59 -9.91 11.49
CA ARG A 46 0.92 -11.22 12.09
C ARG A 46 -0.17 -11.73 13.05
N MET A 47 -0.83 -10.82 13.78
CA MET A 47 -1.98 -11.18 14.62
C MET A 47 -3.23 -11.52 13.79
N ILE A 48 -3.50 -10.78 12.72
CA ILE A 48 -4.58 -11.07 11.77
C ILE A 48 -4.41 -12.48 11.18
N LEU A 49 -3.19 -12.84 10.80
CA LEU A 49 -2.83 -14.15 10.26
C LEU A 49 -2.73 -15.27 11.31
N ASN A 50 -2.99 -14.97 12.58
CA ASN A 50 -2.81 -15.88 13.72
C ASN A 50 -1.37 -16.46 13.84
N MET A 51 -0.38 -15.75 13.25
CA MET A 51 1.05 -16.06 13.37
C MET A 51 1.63 -15.54 14.69
N LEU A 52 0.95 -14.60 15.32
CA LEU A 52 1.27 -14.03 16.60
C LEU A 52 0.00 -14.00 17.45
N SER A 53 0.09 -14.49 18.71
CA SER A 53 -1.04 -14.43 19.64
C SER A 53 -1.39 -12.98 19.99
N ARG A 54 -2.63 -12.62 19.86
CA ARG A 54 -3.23 -11.38 20.34
C ARG A 54 -3.54 -11.49 21.82
N ASP A 55 -3.48 -10.38 22.55
CA ASP A 55 -3.85 -10.35 23.97
C ASP A 55 -5.36 -10.14 24.13
N SER A 56 -6.00 -9.42 23.19
CA SER A 56 -7.46 -9.30 23.05
C SER A 56 -7.85 -9.00 21.59
N GLY A 57 -9.17 -9.01 21.35
CA GLY A 57 -9.77 -8.70 20.05
C GLY A 57 -10.06 -9.91 19.19
N THR A 58 -10.80 -9.71 18.10
CA THR A 58 -11.22 -10.74 17.14
C THR A 58 -10.84 -10.37 15.70
N VAL A 59 -10.68 -11.41 14.88
CA VAL A 59 -10.50 -11.28 13.43
C VAL A 59 -11.48 -12.22 12.76
N GLU A 60 -12.36 -11.66 11.94
CA GLU A 60 -13.47 -12.39 11.36
C GLU A 60 -13.45 -12.32 9.81
N TRP A 61 -13.84 -13.43 9.20
CA TRP A 61 -14.08 -13.54 7.77
C TRP A 61 -15.51 -14.07 7.55
N ASN A 62 -16.33 -13.28 6.85
CA ASN A 62 -17.72 -13.62 6.53
C ASN A 62 -18.57 -14.01 7.76
N GLY A 63 -18.31 -13.39 8.92
CA GLY A 63 -19.04 -13.58 10.17
C GLY A 63 -18.57 -14.78 11.00
N GLY A 64 -17.47 -15.43 10.63
CA GLY A 64 -16.79 -16.46 11.43
C GLY A 64 -15.34 -16.09 11.71
N GLU A 65 -14.67 -16.81 12.59
CA GLU A 65 -13.26 -16.60 12.86
C GLU A 65 -12.41 -16.81 11.58
N LEU A 66 -11.44 -15.93 11.35
CA LEU A 66 -10.48 -16.07 10.24
C LEU A 66 -9.50 -17.21 10.57
N THR A 67 -9.59 -18.28 9.80
CA THR A 67 -8.66 -19.43 9.86
C THR A 67 -8.27 -19.83 8.44
N LEU A 68 -7.27 -20.70 8.30
CA LEU A 68 -6.90 -21.27 6.99
C LEU A 68 -7.98 -22.19 6.40
N GLU A 69 -8.95 -22.62 7.20
CA GLU A 69 -10.09 -23.44 6.78
C GLU A 69 -11.25 -22.58 6.29
N THR A 70 -11.43 -21.39 6.87
CA THR A 70 -12.54 -20.47 6.54
C THR A 70 -12.20 -19.49 5.42
N CYS A 71 -10.91 -19.25 5.13
CA CYS A 71 -10.45 -18.32 4.11
C CYS A 71 -9.13 -18.76 3.50
N ASN A 72 -9.05 -18.74 2.18
CA ASN A 72 -7.79 -18.91 1.45
C ASN A 72 -7.04 -17.57 1.47
N VAL A 73 -5.99 -17.48 2.28
CA VAL A 73 -5.21 -16.25 2.47
C VAL A 73 -3.87 -16.34 1.77
N GLY A 74 -3.57 -15.38 0.91
CA GLY A 74 -2.22 -15.15 0.37
C GLY A 74 -1.46 -14.13 1.22
N TYR A 75 -0.19 -14.39 1.54
CA TYR A 75 0.62 -13.48 2.36
C TYR A 75 1.99 -13.25 1.74
N LEU A 76 2.32 -11.98 1.54
CA LEU A 76 3.66 -11.50 1.21
C LEU A 76 4.21 -10.79 2.44
N ALA A 77 5.25 -11.36 3.06
CA ALA A 77 5.92 -10.79 4.21
C ALA A 77 6.93 -9.70 3.80
N GLU A 78 7.14 -8.70 4.64
CA GLU A 78 8.20 -7.69 4.47
C GLU A 78 9.58 -8.33 4.44
N GLU A 79 9.84 -9.28 5.34
CA GLU A 79 11.07 -10.04 5.37
C GLU A 79 11.05 -11.16 4.32
N ARG A 80 12.23 -11.52 3.80
CA ARG A 80 12.35 -12.53 2.76
C ARG A 80 11.94 -13.91 3.26
N GLY A 81 10.76 -14.38 2.85
CA GLY A 81 10.22 -15.68 3.20
C GLY A 81 10.75 -16.86 2.38
N LEU A 82 11.76 -16.64 1.49
CA LEU A 82 12.31 -17.69 0.66
C LEU A 82 13.46 -18.41 1.36
N TYR A 83 13.53 -19.73 1.22
CA TYR A 83 14.66 -20.54 1.66
C TYR A 83 15.88 -20.30 0.73
N PRO A 84 16.96 -19.68 1.20
CA PRO A 84 18.03 -19.17 0.32
C PRO A 84 18.67 -20.25 -0.56
N LYS A 85 18.87 -21.45 0.00
CA LYS A 85 19.61 -22.56 -0.64
C LYS A 85 18.73 -23.56 -1.39
N ASN A 86 17.41 -23.39 -1.34
CA ASN A 86 16.49 -24.27 -2.06
C ASN A 86 16.22 -23.72 -3.46
N THR A 87 15.89 -24.61 -4.41
CA THR A 87 15.53 -24.15 -5.75
C THR A 87 14.19 -23.44 -5.73
N LEU A 88 14.02 -22.45 -6.61
CA LEU A 88 12.77 -21.68 -6.68
C LEU A 88 11.58 -22.58 -7.00
N MET A 89 11.73 -23.49 -7.95
CA MET A 89 10.67 -24.41 -8.36
C MET A 89 10.24 -25.34 -7.22
N ASP A 90 11.20 -25.89 -6.46
CA ASP A 90 10.88 -26.79 -5.34
C ASP A 90 10.11 -26.05 -4.24
N GLN A 91 10.51 -24.82 -3.92
CA GLN A 91 9.79 -23.98 -2.96
C GLN A 91 8.36 -23.68 -3.41
N LEU A 92 8.18 -23.24 -4.65
CA LEU A 92 6.87 -22.93 -5.21
C LEU A 92 5.94 -24.15 -5.18
N LEU A 93 6.44 -25.31 -5.59
CA LEU A 93 5.67 -26.57 -5.56
C LEU A 93 5.35 -27.01 -4.12
N TYR A 94 6.30 -26.83 -3.20
CA TYR A 94 6.12 -27.16 -1.79
C TYR A 94 5.02 -26.30 -1.15
N PHE A 95 5.11 -24.98 -1.28
CA PHE A 95 4.11 -24.08 -0.72
C PHE A 95 2.73 -24.24 -1.37
N ALA A 96 2.66 -24.49 -2.68
CA ALA A 96 1.42 -24.82 -3.36
C ALA A 96 0.77 -26.09 -2.76
N SER A 97 1.58 -27.13 -2.48
CA SER A 97 1.06 -28.37 -1.89
C SER A 97 0.52 -28.18 -0.47
N LEU A 98 1.12 -27.30 0.34
CA LEU A 98 0.63 -26.93 1.67
C LEU A 98 -0.76 -26.25 1.62
N ARG A 99 -1.08 -25.63 0.47
CA ARG A 99 -2.38 -25.00 0.21
C ARG A 99 -3.35 -25.92 -0.56
N GLY A 100 -3.07 -27.20 -0.64
CA GLY A 100 -3.92 -28.17 -1.31
C GLY A 100 -3.92 -28.09 -2.85
N VAL A 101 -3.05 -27.30 -3.47
CA VAL A 101 -2.94 -27.17 -4.92
C VAL A 101 -2.20 -28.39 -5.48
N SER A 102 -2.83 -29.13 -6.40
CA SER A 102 -2.20 -30.29 -7.02
C SER A 102 -0.93 -29.89 -7.77
N ARG A 103 0.05 -30.83 -7.85
CA ARG A 103 1.32 -30.57 -8.54
C ARG A 103 1.15 -30.16 -10.00
N ALA A 104 0.16 -30.71 -10.69
CA ALA A 104 -0.13 -30.39 -12.08
C ALA A 104 -0.68 -28.96 -12.21
N GLU A 105 -1.61 -28.58 -11.36
CA GLU A 105 -2.18 -27.24 -11.31
C GLU A 105 -1.15 -26.21 -10.87
N ALA A 106 -0.34 -26.52 -9.84
CA ALA A 106 0.73 -25.64 -9.38
C ALA A 106 1.71 -25.30 -10.52
N LYS A 107 2.10 -26.27 -11.34
CA LYS A 107 2.98 -26.01 -12.50
C LYS A 107 2.36 -25.09 -13.52
N LYS A 108 1.06 -25.18 -13.78
CA LYS A 108 0.35 -24.27 -14.71
C LYS A 108 0.33 -22.85 -14.15
N ARG A 109 -0.02 -22.71 -12.87
CA ARG A 109 -0.05 -21.42 -12.20
C ARG A 109 1.34 -20.79 -12.06
N ILE A 110 2.37 -21.60 -11.78
CA ILE A 110 3.76 -21.14 -11.76
C ILE A 110 4.18 -20.62 -13.15
N ALA A 111 3.83 -21.32 -14.22
CA ALA A 111 4.14 -20.87 -15.59
C ALA A 111 3.44 -19.54 -15.92
N TYR A 112 2.15 -19.42 -15.60
CA TYR A 112 1.39 -18.18 -15.75
C TYR A 112 2.03 -17.00 -14.98
N TRP A 113 2.30 -17.18 -13.69
CA TRP A 113 2.89 -16.13 -12.87
C TRP A 113 4.35 -15.84 -13.23
N ALA A 114 5.10 -16.83 -13.73
CA ALA A 114 6.46 -16.61 -14.22
C ALA A 114 6.49 -15.65 -15.40
N GLU A 115 5.53 -15.77 -16.32
CA GLU A 115 5.36 -14.85 -17.43
C GLU A 115 4.91 -13.47 -16.96
N ARG A 116 3.85 -13.40 -16.12
CA ARG A 116 3.29 -12.15 -15.60
C ARG A 116 4.29 -11.34 -14.76
N LEU A 117 5.16 -12.00 -14.00
CA LEU A 117 6.17 -11.41 -13.13
C LEU A 117 7.54 -11.26 -13.80
N GLU A 118 7.64 -11.57 -15.11
CA GLU A 118 8.92 -11.54 -15.85
C GLU A 118 10.02 -12.35 -15.13
N ALA A 119 9.64 -13.53 -14.61
CA ALA A 119 10.50 -14.43 -13.85
C ALA A 119 10.79 -15.75 -14.60
N THR A 120 10.40 -15.84 -15.88
CA THR A 120 10.50 -17.06 -16.70
C THR A 120 11.93 -17.58 -16.77
N GLU A 121 12.92 -16.70 -16.95
CA GLU A 121 14.34 -17.08 -17.03
C GLU A 121 14.89 -17.73 -15.76
N TYR A 122 14.29 -17.44 -14.60
CA TYR A 122 14.71 -18.01 -13.31
C TYR A 122 14.08 -19.36 -13.03
N LEU A 123 12.83 -19.55 -13.49
CA LEU A 123 12.05 -20.76 -13.24
C LEU A 123 12.13 -21.79 -14.37
N PHE A 124 12.27 -21.32 -15.60
CA PHE A 124 12.35 -22.12 -16.82
C PHE A 124 13.57 -21.70 -17.67
N PRO A 125 14.79 -21.80 -17.13
CA PRO A 125 15.98 -21.35 -17.84
C PRO A 125 16.19 -22.16 -19.13
N PRO A 126 16.60 -21.50 -20.26
CA PRO A 126 16.80 -22.17 -21.52
C PRO A 126 17.94 -23.19 -21.41
N SER A 127 17.85 -24.28 -22.17
CA SER A 127 18.92 -25.27 -22.27
C SER A 127 20.11 -24.70 -23.05
N ALA A 128 21.30 -24.71 -22.48
CA ALA A 128 22.54 -24.30 -23.15
C ALA A 128 23.21 -25.54 -23.78
N GLY A 129 22.88 -25.82 -25.05
CA GLY A 129 23.37 -27.00 -25.76
C GLY A 129 22.92 -28.31 -25.10
N ASN A 130 23.82 -29.26 -24.92
CA ASN A 130 23.55 -30.57 -24.32
C ASN A 130 23.48 -30.55 -22.78
N ARG A 131 23.65 -29.40 -22.13
CA ARG A 131 23.62 -29.30 -20.66
C ARG A 131 22.20 -28.96 -20.18
N LYS A 132 21.70 -29.77 -19.24
CA LYS A 132 20.46 -29.43 -18.51
C LYS A 132 20.64 -28.10 -17.79
N PRO A 133 19.66 -27.19 -17.86
CA PRO A 133 19.72 -25.93 -17.14
C PRO A 133 19.80 -26.19 -15.64
N LYS A 134 20.66 -25.43 -14.94
CA LYS A 134 20.76 -25.52 -13.48
C LYS A 134 19.59 -24.77 -12.84
N PRO A 135 18.81 -25.39 -11.95
CA PRO A 135 17.76 -24.69 -11.22
C PRO A 135 18.33 -23.50 -10.43
N LYS A 136 17.69 -22.34 -10.52
CA LYS A 136 18.06 -21.16 -9.74
C LYS A 136 17.62 -21.30 -8.28
N LYS A 137 18.43 -20.76 -7.37
CA LYS A 137 18.14 -20.68 -5.93
C LYS A 137 17.78 -19.25 -5.55
N ALA A 138 17.13 -19.08 -4.40
CA ALA A 138 16.67 -17.76 -3.97
C ALA A 138 17.83 -16.79 -3.68
N ASP A 139 18.96 -17.28 -3.12
CA ASP A 139 20.15 -16.47 -2.83
C ASP A 139 20.89 -15.96 -4.09
N GLN A 140 20.55 -16.47 -5.26
CA GLN A 140 21.11 -16.06 -6.55
C GLN A 140 20.30 -14.93 -7.22
N LEU A 141 19.20 -14.51 -6.63
CA LEU A 141 18.32 -13.46 -7.15
C LEU A 141 18.62 -12.11 -6.50
N SER A 142 18.42 -11.03 -7.27
CA SER A 142 18.34 -9.68 -6.71
C SER A 142 17.16 -9.56 -5.73
N LYS A 143 17.16 -8.52 -4.88
CA LYS A 143 16.06 -8.26 -3.93
C LYS A 143 14.70 -8.18 -4.64
N GLY A 144 14.60 -7.42 -5.71
CA GLY A 144 13.36 -7.26 -6.48
C GLY A 144 12.90 -8.59 -7.09
N ASN A 145 13.81 -9.41 -7.63
CA ASN A 145 13.45 -10.72 -8.16
C ASN A 145 13.03 -11.72 -7.07
N GLN A 146 13.62 -11.64 -5.87
CA GLN A 146 13.12 -12.42 -4.73
C GLN A 146 11.70 -12.01 -4.37
N GLN A 147 11.39 -10.72 -4.41
CA GLN A 147 10.07 -10.18 -4.11
C GLN A 147 9.03 -10.62 -5.17
N LYS A 148 9.42 -10.69 -6.46
CA LYS A 148 8.58 -11.30 -7.52
C LYS A 148 8.18 -12.75 -7.18
N ILE A 149 9.13 -13.55 -6.73
CA ILE A 149 8.86 -14.95 -6.34
C ILE A 149 7.99 -15.02 -5.08
N GLN A 150 8.18 -14.12 -4.12
CA GLN A 150 7.33 -14.04 -2.92
C GLN A 150 5.89 -13.63 -3.27
N LEU A 151 5.71 -12.66 -4.18
CA LEU A 151 4.37 -12.32 -4.67
C LEU A 151 3.72 -13.49 -5.39
N MET A 152 4.47 -14.20 -6.23
CA MET A 152 4.00 -15.45 -6.85
C MET A 152 3.53 -16.46 -5.80
N LEU A 153 4.29 -16.68 -4.73
CA LEU A 153 3.90 -17.57 -3.64
C LEU A 153 2.59 -17.14 -2.97
N ALA A 154 2.42 -15.84 -2.73
CA ALA A 154 1.21 -15.30 -2.13
C ALA A 154 -0.02 -15.53 -3.01
N LEU A 155 0.14 -15.46 -4.34
CA LEU A 155 -0.97 -15.56 -5.31
C LEU A 155 -1.19 -16.98 -5.84
N LEU A 156 -0.27 -17.91 -5.59
CA LEU A 156 -0.27 -19.25 -6.23
C LEU A 156 -1.49 -20.10 -5.89
N SER A 157 -2.08 -19.93 -4.70
CA SER A 157 -3.29 -20.64 -4.28
C SER A 157 -4.58 -19.99 -4.78
N ASP A 158 -4.51 -18.89 -5.52
CA ASP A 158 -5.65 -18.05 -5.90
C ASP A 158 -6.49 -17.62 -4.68
N PRO A 159 -5.90 -16.84 -3.77
CA PRO A 159 -6.51 -16.48 -2.50
C PRO A 159 -7.71 -15.55 -2.65
N GLU A 160 -8.63 -15.60 -1.66
CA GLU A 160 -9.75 -14.66 -1.51
C GLU A 160 -9.31 -13.37 -0.78
N LEU A 161 -8.42 -13.53 0.21
CA LEU A 161 -7.80 -12.44 0.97
C LEU A 161 -6.30 -12.42 0.69
N ILE A 162 -5.78 -11.28 0.26
CA ILE A 162 -4.36 -11.06 -0.02
C ILE A 162 -3.83 -10.05 0.99
N ILE A 163 -2.80 -10.42 1.73
CA ILE A 163 -2.14 -9.53 2.69
C ILE A 163 -0.72 -9.27 2.21
N LEU A 164 -0.39 -8.00 2.00
CA LEU A 164 0.90 -7.56 1.46
C LEU A 164 1.57 -6.61 2.46
N ASP A 165 2.65 -7.09 3.08
CA ASP A 165 3.42 -6.30 4.06
C ASP A 165 4.58 -5.61 3.33
N GLU A 166 4.48 -4.28 3.17
CA GLU A 166 5.44 -3.42 2.47
C GLU A 166 5.80 -3.93 1.04
N PRO A 167 4.82 -4.27 0.18
CA PRO A 167 5.05 -5.00 -1.07
C PRO A 167 5.90 -4.25 -2.10
N LEU A 168 5.96 -2.93 -2.03
CA LEU A 168 6.66 -2.08 -2.99
C LEU A 168 7.99 -1.53 -2.45
N SER A 169 8.35 -1.89 -1.20
CA SER A 169 9.56 -1.40 -0.57
C SER A 169 10.83 -1.93 -1.24
N GLY A 170 11.69 -1.00 -1.68
CA GLY A 170 12.99 -1.34 -2.28
C GLY A 170 12.91 -1.92 -3.69
N LEU A 171 11.78 -1.82 -4.37
CA LEU A 171 11.65 -2.08 -5.80
C LEU A 171 12.14 -0.87 -6.60
N ASP A 172 12.71 -1.14 -7.78
CA ASP A 172 12.93 -0.12 -8.80
C ASP A 172 11.59 0.28 -9.47
N PRO A 173 11.54 1.39 -10.22
CA PRO A 173 10.29 1.86 -10.84
C PRO A 173 9.61 0.84 -11.74
N VAL A 174 10.37 0.08 -12.54
CA VAL A 174 9.81 -0.92 -13.48
C VAL A 174 9.11 -2.05 -12.72
N ASN A 175 9.77 -2.58 -11.68
CA ASN A 175 9.18 -3.61 -10.83
C ASN A 175 8.02 -3.07 -10.01
N THR A 176 8.06 -1.81 -9.59
CA THR A 176 6.95 -1.15 -8.90
C THR A 176 5.71 -1.10 -9.78
N ASP A 177 5.84 -0.68 -11.05
CA ASP A 177 4.72 -0.61 -12.00
C ASP A 177 4.17 -2.01 -12.32
N LEU A 178 5.04 -3.02 -12.43
CA LEU A 178 4.64 -4.41 -12.61
C LEU A 178 3.78 -4.90 -11.41
N PHE A 179 4.21 -4.65 -10.17
CA PHE A 179 3.45 -5.00 -8.97
C PHE A 179 2.12 -4.26 -8.90
N LYS A 180 2.10 -2.96 -9.20
CA LYS A 180 0.89 -2.16 -9.29
C LYS A 180 -0.12 -2.77 -10.26
N GLY A 181 0.33 -3.15 -11.47
CA GLY A 181 -0.51 -3.80 -12.46
C GLY A 181 -1.15 -5.10 -11.94
N ILE A 182 -0.38 -5.96 -11.26
CA ILE A 182 -0.87 -7.20 -10.68
C ILE A 182 -1.88 -6.93 -9.55
N ILE A 183 -1.60 -5.95 -8.68
CA ILE A 183 -2.52 -5.55 -7.60
C ILE A 183 -3.86 -5.09 -8.19
N HIS A 184 -3.85 -4.27 -9.24
CA HIS A 184 -5.07 -3.85 -9.93
C HIS A 184 -5.84 -5.03 -10.49
N GLU A 185 -5.17 -5.99 -11.16
CA GLU A 185 -5.82 -7.19 -11.68
C GLU A 185 -6.50 -8.02 -10.57
N GLU A 186 -5.87 -8.15 -9.41
CA GLU A 186 -6.46 -8.88 -8.29
C GLU A 186 -7.66 -8.13 -7.67
N ILE A 187 -7.63 -6.80 -7.64
CA ILE A 187 -8.78 -5.97 -7.25
C ILE A 187 -9.95 -6.17 -8.23
N GLU A 188 -9.69 -6.12 -9.54
CA GLU A 188 -10.71 -6.33 -10.58
C GLU A 188 -11.36 -7.72 -10.51
N LYS A 189 -10.61 -8.74 -10.04
CA LYS A 189 -11.14 -10.09 -9.76
C LYS A 189 -12.02 -10.15 -8.51
N GLY A 190 -12.21 -9.05 -7.80
CA GLY A 190 -13.03 -8.98 -6.59
C GLY A 190 -12.36 -9.56 -5.36
N LYS A 191 -11.03 -9.50 -5.27
CA LYS A 191 -10.27 -9.95 -4.09
C LYS A 191 -10.27 -8.88 -2.99
N TYR A 192 -10.13 -9.31 -1.73
CA TYR A 192 -9.86 -8.44 -0.60
C TYR A 192 -8.35 -8.31 -0.42
N LEU A 193 -7.85 -7.08 -0.35
CA LEU A 193 -6.42 -6.81 -0.17
C LEU A 193 -6.19 -5.97 1.08
N ILE A 194 -5.26 -6.39 1.93
CA ILE A 194 -4.73 -5.58 3.03
C ILE A 194 -3.28 -5.27 2.70
N MET A 195 -2.93 -3.98 2.65
CA MET A 195 -1.56 -3.55 2.34
C MET A 195 -1.01 -2.70 3.47
N SER A 196 0.15 -3.05 3.99
CA SER A 196 0.90 -2.11 4.83
C SER A 196 1.85 -1.27 3.98
N SER A 197 2.03 -0.01 4.35
CA SER A 197 3.06 0.82 3.75
C SER A 197 3.43 2.04 4.61
N HIS A 198 4.62 2.55 4.37
CA HIS A 198 5.05 3.89 4.77
C HIS A 198 5.14 4.85 3.57
N GLN A 199 4.88 4.38 2.34
CA GLN A 199 4.91 5.14 1.08
C GLN A 199 3.50 5.61 0.70
N MET A 200 3.06 6.74 1.26
CA MET A 200 1.69 7.24 1.14
C MET A 200 1.24 7.49 -0.30
N ALA A 201 2.11 8.11 -1.12
CA ALA A 201 1.77 8.45 -2.51
C ALA A 201 1.42 7.22 -3.36
N THR A 202 2.12 6.10 -3.13
CA THR A 202 1.87 4.87 -3.87
C THR A 202 0.57 4.19 -3.42
N ILE A 203 0.31 4.20 -2.12
CA ILE A 203 -0.91 3.59 -1.56
C ILE A 203 -2.17 4.38 -1.95
N GLU A 204 -2.07 5.69 -2.06
CA GLU A 204 -3.16 6.57 -2.48
C GLU A 204 -3.77 6.17 -3.84
N GLU A 205 -3.01 5.51 -4.70
CA GLU A 205 -3.48 5.03 -6.01
C GLU A 205 -4.43 3.82 -5.90
N PHE A 206 -4.38 3.05 -4.81
CA PHE A 206 -5.09 1.76 -4.68
C PHE A 206 -6.13 1.74 -3.57
N CYS A 207 -5.84 2.40 -2.42
CA CYS A 207 -6.64 2.18 -1.25
C CYS A 207 -8.01 2.85 -1.34
N THR A 208 -9.02 2.09 -0.95
CA THR A 208 -10.36 2.59 -0.69
C THR A 208 -10.51 3.07 0.74
N ASP A 209 -10.02 2.26 1.67
CA ASP A 209 -10.12 2.53 3.10
C ASP A 209 -8.76 2.39 3.74
N LEU A 210 -8.54 3.09 4.84
CA LEU A 210 -7.25 3.09 5.50
C LEU A 210 -7.34 3.26 7.02
N THR A 211 -6.26 2.83 7.67
CA THR A 211 -5.92 3.22 9.04
C THR A 211 -4.50 3.75 9.09
N ILE A 212 -4.32 4.92 9.69
CA ILE A 212 -3.01 5.47 10.03
C ILE A 212 -2.67 5.11 11.47
N LEU A 213 -1.56 4.42 11.64
CA LEU A 213 -1.00 4.06 12.94
C LEU A 213 0.18 4.98 13.28
N ASN A 214 0.20 5.50 14.50
CA ASN A 214 1.34 6.21 15.05
C ASN A 214 1.59 5.75 16.50
N ARG A 215 2.82 5.33 16.81
CA ARG A 215 3.20 4.86 18.15
C ARG A 215 2.19 3.86 18.72
N SER A 216 1.85 2.84 17.94
CA SER A 216 0.91 1.77 18.28
C SER A 216 -0.58 2.15 18.32
N LYS A 217 -0.93 3.42 18.17
CA LYS A 217 -2.31 3.92 18.22
C LYS A 217 -2.86 4.23 16.83
N THR A 218 -4.16 4.05 16.67
CA THR A 218 -4.90 4.55 15.51
C THR A 218 -5.09 6.05 15.64
N VAL A 219 -4.56 6.83 14.68
CA VAL A 219 -4.72 8.30 14.64
C VAL A 219 -5.76 8.75 13.60
N LEU A 220 -6.00 7.93 12.58
CA LEU A 220 -7.04 8.17 11.57
C LEU A 220 -7.49 6.83 10.99
N THR A 221 -8.78 6.68 10.75
CA THR A 221 -9.36 5.53 10.04
C THR A 221 -10.58 5.96 9.23
N GLY A 222 -10.82 5.31 8.09
CA GLY A 222 -11.98 5.54 7.26
C GLY A 222 -11.74 5.43 5.77
N ASN A 223 -12.74 5.81 5.00
CA ASN A 223 -12.66 5.85 3.54
C ASN A 223 -11.79 7.02 3.08
N LEU A 224 -10.84 6.78 2.17
CA LEU A 224 -9.89 7.78 1.71
C LEU A 224 -10.58 8.97 1.03
N ALA A 225 -11.57 8.72 0.18
CA ALA A 225 -12.29 9.79 -0.52
C ALA A 225 -13.06 10.68 0.45
N ASP A 226 -13.72 10.10 1.45
CA ASP A 226 -14.45 10.84 2.48
C ASP A 226 -13.49 11.64 3.37
N ILE A 227 -12.35 11.04 3.75
CA ILE A 227 -11.31 11.73 4.50
C ILE A 227 -10.83 12.95 3.72
N LYS A 228 -10.39 12.80 2.47
CA LYS A 228 -9.90 13.90 1.63
C LYS A 228 -10.96 14.99 1.44
N LYS A 229 -12.21 14.57 1.18
CA LYS A 229 -13.35 15.49 1.03
C LYS A 229 -13.63 16.29 2.31
N SER A 230 -13.41 15.71 3.50
CA SER A 230 -13.61 16.43 4.77
C SER A 230 -12.63 17.58 4.97
N TYR A 231 -11.44 17.49 4.38
CA TYR A 231 -10.46 18.60 4.35
C TYR A 231 -10.87 19.69 3.35
N GLY A 232 -11.61 19.35 2.30
CA GLY A 232 -11.90 20.23 1.19
C GLY A 232 -10.70 20.52 0.29
N ARG A 233 -10.92 21.34 -0.72
CA ARG A 233 -9.86 21.76 -1.66
C ARG A 233 -9.13 22.98 -1.11
N ILE A 234 -8.04 22.73 -0.41
CA ILE A 234 -7.27 23.73 0.32
C ILE A 234 -5.85 23.94 -0.23
N ASN A 235 -5.41 23.08 -1.14
CA ASN A 235 -4.09 23.18 -1.78
C ASN A 235 -4.24 23.78 -3.17
N LEU A 236 -3.62 24.94 -3.40
CA LEU A 236 -3.63 25.66 -4.67
C LEU A 236 -2.22 25.67 -5.27
N PHE A 237 -2.08 25.12 -6.47
CA PHE A 237 -0.86 25.15 -7.27
C PHE A 237 -1.04 26.14 -8.41
N ILE A 238 -0.15 27.14 -8.45
CA ILE A 238 -0.17 28.18 -9.49
C ILE A 238 1.19 28.24 -10.16
N LYS A 239 1.18 28.28 -11.49
CA LYS A 239 2.36 28.58 -12.29
C LYS A 239 2.01 29.62 -13.34
N ALA A 240 2.84 30.64 -13.50
CA ALA A 240 2.69 31.67 -14.49
C ALA A 240 4.04 31.92 -15.21
N GLU A 241 4.06 32.83 -16.18
CA GLU A 241 5.28 33.27 -16.87
C GLU A 241 5.96 34.46 -16.14
N GLN A 242 5.35 34.97 -15.08
CA GLN A 242 5.83 36.07 -14.27
C GLN A 242 5.61 35.84 -12.76
N ASP A 243 6.20 36.68 -11.94
CA ASP A 243 6.05 36.64 -10.48
C ASP A 243 4.62 37.01 -10.07
N LEU A 244 3.99 36.16 -9.25
CA LEU A 244 2.63 36.34 -8.72
C LEU A 244 2.61 36.55 -7.21
N LYS A 245 3.76 36.65 -6.56
CA LYS A 245 3.84 36.72 -5.09
C LYS A 245 2.96 37.82 -4.50
N ALA A 246 3.05 39.03 -5.07
CA ALA A 246 2.28 40.18 -4.59
C ALA A 246 0.76 39.98 -4.73
N GLN A 247 0.30 39.37 -5.83
CA GLN A 247 -1.13 39.09 -6.08
C GLN A 247 -1.64 38.00 -5.13
N ILE A 248 -0.86 36.96 -4.87
CA ILE A 248 -1.20 35.87 -3.96
C ILE A 248 -1.31 36.39 -2.52
N GLU A 249 -0.32 37.18 -2.09
CA GLU A 249 -0.31 37.81 -0.75
C GLU A 249 -1.46 38.83 -0.57
N ALA A 250 -1.75 39.63 -1.60
CA ALA A 250 -2.87 40.57 -1.60
C ALA A 250 -4.24 39.87 -1.50
N ALA A 251 -4.37 38.64 -2.02
CA ALA A 251 -5.57 37.80 -1.88
C ALA A 251 -5.66 37.12 -0.48
N GLY A 252 -4.74 37.40 0.44
CA GLY A 252 -4.69 36.78 1.78
C GLY A 252 -4.41 35.27 1.74
N ILE A 253 -3.70 34.80 0.70
CA ILE A 253 -3.36 33.37 0.50
C ILE A 253 -1.95 33.13 1.03
N THR A 254 -1.81 32.05 1.79
CA THR A 254 -0.49 31.67 2.36
C THR A 254 0.33 30.89 1.33
N ILE A 255 1.51 31.38 1.00
CA ILE A 255 2.47 30.66 0.16
C ILE A 255 3.23 29.67 1.05
N LEU A 256 3.11 28.37 0.74
CA LEU A 256 3.82 27.29 1.45
C LEU A 256 5.22 27.07 0.88
N SER A 257 5.33 27.10 -0.44
CA SER A 257 6.63 27.00 -1.15
C SER A 257 6.57 27.67 -2.50
N SER A 258 7.74 28.06 -3.02
CA SER A 258 7.87 28.61 -4.36
C SER A 258 9.17 28.18 -5.01
N VAL A 259 9.11 27.88 -6.32
CA VAL A 259 10.29 27.58 -7.14
C VAL A 259 10.13 28.30 -8.48
N GLY A 260 10.97 29.33 -8.71
CA GLY A 260 10.75 30.24 -9.84
C GLY A 260 9.39 30.92 -9.74
N PHE A 261 8.58 30.80 -10.79
CA PHE A 261 7.21 31.36 -10.85
C PHE A 261 6.13 30.29 -10.60
N SER A 262 6.48 29.19 -9.92
CA SER A 262 5.55 28.15 -9.48
C SER A 262 5.35 28.29 -7.98
N TYR A 263 4.10 28.32 -7.53
CA TYR A 263 3.71 28.52 -6.13
C TYR A 263 2.84 27.38 -5.67
N GLN A 264 3.13 26.86 -4.49
CA GLN A 264 2.24 26.01 -3.73
C GLN A 264 1.68 26.84 -2.58
N CYS A 265 0.36 26.92 -2.51
CA CYS A 265 -0.33 27.81 -1.60
C CYS A 265 -1.39 27.07 -0.79
N ARG A 266 -1.68 27.60 0.39
CA ARG A 266 -2.82 27.17 1.22
C ARG A 266 -3.93 28.22 1.10
N VAL A 267 -5.11 27.75 0.72
CA VAL A 267 -6.35 28.55 0.64
C VAL A 267 -7.36 28.10 1.68
N SER A 268 -8.30 28.97 2.01
CA SER A 268 -9.41 28.64 2.90
C SER A 268 -10.52 27.85 2.21
N GLY A 269 -10.46 27.67 0.89
CA GLY A 269 -11.41 26.92 0.07
C GLY A 269 -11.62 27.52 -1.31
N ASP A 270 -12.59 26.96 -2.01
CA ASP A 270 -12.91 27.28 -3.42
C ASP A 270 -13.17 28.75 -3.68
N ALA A 271 -13.87 29.45 -2.76
CA ALA A 271 -14.22 30.85 -2.94
C ALA A 271 -13.00 31.76 -3.04
N GLN A 272 -12.01 31.55 -2.16
CA GLN A 272 -10.77 32.33 -2.15
C GLN A 272 -9.91 32.05 -3.38
N ALA A 273 -9.76 30.77 -3.77
CA ALA A 273 -9.04 30.37 -4.98
C ALA A 273 -9.68 30.99 -6.24
N ASN A 274 -11.01 30.90 -6.35
CA ASN A 274 -11.74 31.46 -7.48
C ASN A 274 -11.66 33.00 -7.54
N ALA A 275 -11.61 33.70 -6.39
CA ALA A 275 -11.41 35.14 -6.35
C ALA A 275 -10.02 35.53 -6.90
N LEU A 276 -8.96 34.83 -6.49
CA LEU A 276 -7.62 35.01 -7.03
C LEU A 276 -7.60 34.72 -8.55
N LEU A 277 -8.17 33.62 -9.01
CA LEU A 277 -8.22 33.28 -10.43
C LEU A 277 -8.86 34.39 -11.26
N LYS A 278 -10.02 34.90 -10.82
CA LYS A 278 -10.72 36.03 -11.49
C LYS A 278 -9.85 37.28 -11.55
N SER A 279 -9.15 37.62 -10.45
CA SER A 279 -8.23 38.75 -10.40
C SER A 279 -7.08 38.63 -11.40
N LEU A 280 -6.46 37.44 -11.46
CA LEU A 280 -5.34 37.17 -12.39
C LEU A 280 -5.79 37.24 -13.86
N VAL A 281 -6.96 36.65 -14.18
CA VAL A 281 -7.54 36.69 -15.53
C VAL A 281 -7.91 38.12 -15.91
N SER A 282 -8.52 38.90 -14.98
CA SER A 282 -8.87 40.30 -15.23
C SER A 282 -7.68 41.22 -15.44
N ALA A 283 -6.52 40.83 -14.91
CA ALA A 283 -5.25 41.53 -15.11
C ALA A 283 -4.48 41.04 -16.35
N ASP A 284 -5.10 40.19 -17.19
CA ASP A 284 -4.52 39.59 -18.40
C ASP A 284 -3.18 38.87 -18.16
N ILE A 285 -3.07 38.22 -17.00
CA ILE A 285 -1.87 37.48 -16.60
C ILE A 285 -1.93 36.06 -17.18
N PRO A 286 -0.97 35.64 -18.03
CA PRO A 286 -0.97 34.31 -18.60
C PRO A 286 -0.62 33.26 -17.55
N LEU A 287 -1.57 32.39 -17.26
CA LEU A 287 -1.39 31.25 -16.35
C LEU A 287 -0.98 29.99 -17.13
N VAL A 288 0.05 29.32 -16.64
CA VAL A 288 0.48 28.00 -17.15
C VAL A 288 -0.28 26.89 -16.43
N THR A 289 -0.49 27.04 -15.11
CA THR A 289 -1.24 26.09 -14.29
C THR A 289 -2.00 26.84 -13.21
N PHE A 290 -3.24 26.43 -12.97
CA PHE A 290 -4.02 26.80 -11.81
C PHE A 290 -4.81 25.57 -11.37
N GLU A 291 -4.34 24.91 -10.32
CA GLU A 291 -4.88 23.65 -9.85
C GLU A 291 -5.25 23.74 -8.37
N LEU A 292 -6.52 23.59 -8.08
CA LEU A 292 -7.06 23.53 -6.73
C LEU A 292 -7.44 22.10 -6.38
N ARG A 293 -6.81 21.52 -5.36
CA ARG A 293 -7.00 20.12 -4.99
C ARG A 293 -7.13 19.91 -3.49
N GLU A 294 -7.70 18.78 -3.13
CA GLU A 294 -7.69 18.24 -1.78
C GLU A 294 -6.25 17.89 -1.37
N PRO A 295 -5.95 17.79 -0.05
CA PRO A 295 -4.64 17.36 0.39
C PRO A 295 -4.36 15.91 -0.06
N SER A 296 -3.10 15.62 -0.34
CA SER A 296 -2.62 14.27 -0.56
C SER A 296 -2.65 13.46 0.74
N LEU A 297 -2.69 12.14 0.61
CA LEU A 297 -2.59 11.24 1.77
C LEU A 297 -1.31 11.48 2.59
N HIS A 298 -0.22 11.87 1.91
CA HIS A 298 1.03 12.22 2.58
C HIS A 298 0.87 13.48 3.46
N GLU A 299 0.21 14.53 2.96
CA GLU A 299 -0.03 15.76 3.72
C GLU A 299 -0.92 15.51 4.93
N ILE A 300 -1.99 14.69 4.75
CA ILE A 300 -2.86 14.27 5.85
C ILE A 300 -2.08 13.47 6.90
N PHE A 301 -1.21 12.56 6.45
CA PHE A 301 -0.37 11.77 7.33
C PHE A 301 0.57 12.64 8.17
N VAL A 302 1.28 13.58 7.53
CA VAL A 302 2.20 14.49 8.22
C VAL A 302 1.47 15.34 9.26
N GLU A 303 0.29 15.85 8.94
CA GLU A 303 -0.54 16.60 9.88
C GLU A 303 -0.92 15.72 11.09
N LYS A 304 -1.53 14.54 10.86
CA LYS A 304 -2.00 13.67 11.95
C LYS A 304 -0.87 13.11 12.82
N VAL A 305 0.29 12.86 12.25
CA VAL A 305 1.48 12.38 12.99
C VAL A 305 2.20 13.55 13.67
N GLY A 306 2.20 14.74 13.06
CA GLY A 306 2.74 15.98 13.62
C GLY A 306 1.96 16.43 14.86
N ASP A 307 0.63 16.50 14.77
CA ASP A 307 -0.25 16.87 15.89
C ASP A 307 -0.04 15.92 17.10
N ALA A 308 0.15 14.63 16.85
CA ALA A 308 0.44 13.63 17.90
C ALA A 308 1.84 13.79 18.55
N HIS A 309 2.71 14.66 18.03
CA HIS A 309 3.99 15.03 18.68
C HIS A 309 3.85 16.21 19.63
N GLU A 310 2.86 17.08 19.42
CA GLU A 310 2.62 18.25 20.28
C GLU A 310 1.78 17.91 21.52
N GLU A 311 1.00 16.82 21.48
CA GLU A 311 0.15 16.36 22.60
C GLU A 311 0.87 15.37 23.55
N ALA A 312 2.11 15.00 23.32
CA ALA A 312 2.88 14.01 24.10
C ALA A 312 4.06 14.65 24.84
#